data_4006eb2c449b4a76db23727aa71758c4
#
_entry.id   4006eb2c449b4a76db23727aa71758c4
#
_cell.length_a   1.000
_cell.length_b   1.000
_cell.length_c   1.000
_cell.angle_alpha   90.00
_cell.angle_beta   90.00
_cell.angle_gamma   90.00
#
_symmetry.space_group_name_H-M   'P 1'
#
loop_
_entity.id
_entity.type
_entity.pdbx_description
1 polymer ?
#
loop_
_entity_poly.entity_id
_entity_poly.type
_entity_poly.pdbx_seq_one_letter_code
_entity_poly.pdbx_strand_id
1 'polypeptide(L)'
;MRLRPTIIVLAAGAGSRYQGALHKLEEPLGGSTVLGSTLRHASETQLPLLVVTTAARAALVGRQVAARDILVLSDADAARGMGNSIAAGVAERSGASGWLVLPGDMPVVTPASMLAVATAMEQFPVVFAQHRGRRGHPVGFSAELYSELVRLSGDDGARRVMARYPAHGEEVIDAGVLQDVDTAADLVELRARLSRPDKLAAD
;
A
#
# COMPACT_ATOMS: atom_id res chain seq x y z
N MET A 1 -15.20 -20.28 -4.02
CA MET A 1 -15.42 -19.00 -3.30
C MET A 1 -14.20 -18.13 -3.60
N ARG A 2 -14.33 -16.95 -4.20
CA ARG A 2 -13.17 -16.10 -4.51
C ARG A 2 -12.48 -15.68 -3.20
N LEU A 3 -11.15 -15.71 -3.17
CA LEU A 3 -10.37 -15.15 -2.07
C LEU A 3 -10.70 -13.66 -1.92
N ARG A 4 -10.87 -13.22 -0.69
CA ARG A 4 -11.03 -11.79 -0.35
C ARG A 4 -9.92 -11.39 0.61
N PRO A 5 -8.71 -11.18 0.10
CA PRO A 5 -7.60 -10.74 0.93
C PRO A 5 -7.87 -9.35 1.52
N THR A 6 -7.24 -9.04 2.62
CA THR A 6 -7.30 -7.70 3.22
C THR A 6 -6.21 -6.83 2.62
N ILE A 7 -6.58 -5.62 2.17
CA ILE A 7 -5.60 -4.59 1.80
C ILE A 7 -5.07 -3.97 3.10
N ILE A 8 -3.76 -4.01 3.30
CA ILE A 8 -3.07 -3.32 4.40
C ILE A 8 -2.37 -2.10 3.81
N VAL A 9 -2.90 -0.90 4.09
CA VAL A 9 -2.26 0.35 3.71
C VAL A 9 -1.29 0.79 4.80
N LEU A 10 -0.02 0.95 4.44
CA LEU A 10 1.05 1.34 5.36
C LEU A 10 1.19 2.86 5.40
N ALA A 11 0.77 3.49 6.48
CA ALA A 11 0.78 4.93 6.70
C ALA A 11 1.50 5.34 8.01
N ALA A 12 2.31 4.45 8.61
CA ALA A 12 3.02 4.70 9.85
C ALA A 12 4.46 5.23 9.66
N GLY A 13 4.99 5.21 8.43
CA GLY A 13 6.35 5.65 8.13
C GLY A 13 6.58 7.14 8.43
N ALA A 14 7.80 7.48 8.86
CA ALA A 14 8.18 8.85 9.24
C ALA A 14 8.32 9.82 8.03
N GLY A 15 8.42 9.30 6.80
CA GLY A 15 8.60 10.15 5.62
C GLY A 15 9.92 10.91 5.59
N SER A 16 10.99 10.38 6.20
CA SER A 16 12.26 11.08 6.46
C SER A 16 12.99 11.62 5.23
N ARG A 17 12.73 11.08 4.06
CA ARG A 17 13.29 11.55 2.78
C ARG A 17 12.54 12.74 2.17
N TYR A 18 11.31 12.96 2.63
CA TYR A 18 10.48 14.06 2.13
C TYR A 18 10.80 15.37 2.84
N GLN A 19 11.13 16.39 2.07
CA GLN A 19 11.47 17.74 2.56
C GLN A 19 10.37 18.73 2.12
N GLY A 20 9.18 18.59 2.66
CA GLY A 20 8.04 19.48 2.44
C GLY A 20 7.60 20.20 3.72
N ALA A 21 6.62 21.10 3.58
CA ALA A 21 6.03 21.81 4.72
C ALA A 21 5.15 20.90 5.59
N LEU A 22 4.55 19.87 5.00
CA LEU A 22 3.73 18.85 5.64
C LEU A 22 4.41 17.49 5.51
N HIS A 23 3.90 16.51 6.24
CA HIS A 23 4.28 15.11 6.00
C HIS A 23 3.79 14.67 4.61
N LYS A 24 4.60 13.90 3.85
CA LYS A 24 4.29 13.52 2.46
C LYS A 24 2.87 12.93 2.25
N LEU A 25 2.37 12.18 3.23
CA LEU A 25 1.03 11.57 3.18
C LEU A 25 -0.11 12.60 3.36
N GLU A 26 0.20 13.75 3.96
CA GLU A 26 -0.74 14.84 4.24
C GLU A 26 -0.74 15.90 3.14
N GLU A 27 0.23 15.84 2.23
CA GLU A 27 0.35 16.79 1.12
C GLU A 27 -0.89 16.74 0.23
N PRO A 28 -1.42 17.93 -0.16
CA PRO A 28 -2.56 18.02 -1.06
C PRO A 28 -2.27 17.41 -2.43
N LEU A 29 -3.22 16.60 -2.93
CA LEU A 29 -3.18 15.99 -4.26
C LEU A 29 -4.59 15.96 -4.88
N GLY A 30 -4.84 16.79 -5.90
CA GLY A 30 -6.19 16.94 -6.42
C GLY A 30 -7.15 17.42 -5.32
N GLY A 31 -8.37 16.98 -5.29
CA GLY A 31 -9.33 17.30 -4.23
C GLY A 31 -9.12 16.56 -2.89
N SER A 32 -7.95 15.92 -2.68
CA SER A 32 -7.65 15.08 -1.51
C SER A 32 -6.20 15.29 -1.02
N THR A 33 -5.67 14.32 -0.27
CA THR A 33 -4.24 14.21 0.07
C THR A 33 -3.62 13.02 -0.63
N VAL A 34 -2.28 12.89 -0.58
CA VAL A 34 -1.57 11.71 -1.09
C VAL A 34 -2.17 10.44 -0.47
N LEU A 35 -2.21 10.33 0.86
CA LEU A 35 -2.81 9.18 1.54
C LEU A 35 -4.31 9.05 1.23
N GLY A 36 -5.04 10.15 1.22
CA GLY A 36 -6.48 10.15 0.94
C GLY A 36 -6.82 9.58 -0.44
N SER A 37 -5.99 9.84 -1.45
CA SER A 37 -6.14 9.26 -2.79
C SER A 37 -5.88 7.75 -2.79
N THR A 38 -4.82 7.29 -2.09
CA THR A 38 -4.52 5.86 -1.91
C THR A 38 -5.68 5.14 -1.22
N LEU A 39 -6.21 5.72 -0.13
CA LEU A 39 -7.33 5.13 0.62
C LEU A 39 -8.61 5.05 -0.20
N ARG A 40 -8.90 6.07 -0.98
CA ARG A 40 -10.06 6.08 -1.89
C ARG A 40 -9.98 4.94 -2.90
N HIS A 41 -8.86 4.79 -3.60
CA HIS A 41 -8.68 3.70 -4.58
C HIS A 41 -8.73 2.33 -3.91
N ALA A 42 -8.12 2.17 -2.73
CA ALA A 42 -8.22 0.92 -1.97
C ALA A 42 -9.66 0.59 -1.59
N SER A 43 -10.46 1.57 -1.15
CA SER A 43 -11.86 1.40 -0.79
C SER A 43 -12.76 1.07 -2.01
N GLU A 44 -12.46 1.60 -3.18
CA GLU A 44 -13.18 1.32 -4.43
C GLU A 44 -13.07 -0.16 -4.86
N THR A 45 -12.08 -0.91 -4.38
CA THR A 45 -11.96 -2.36 -4.63
C THR A 45 -13.04 -3.18 -3.93
N GLN A 46 -13.70 -2.65 -2.90
CA GLN A 46 -14.62 -3.36 -2.03
C GLN A 46 -13.99 -4.57 -1.30
N LEU A 47 -12.67 -4.70 -1.27
CA LEU A 47 -11.95 -5.65 -0.43
C LEU A 47 -11.91 -5.15 1.03
N PRO A 48 -11.79 -6.05 2.02
CA PRO A 48 -11.48 -5.64 3.38
C PRO A 48 -10.24 -4.75 3.43
N LEU A 49 -10.28 -3.67 4.21
CA LEU A 49 -9.22 -2.68 4.32
C LEU A 49 -8.76 -2.59 5.77
N LEU A 50 -7.46 -2.43 5.98
CA LEU A 50 -6.86 -2.02 7.25
C LEU A 50 -5.80 -0.96 6.97
N VAL A 51 -5.83 0.14 7.72
CA VAL A 51 -4.80 1.18 7.65
C VAL A 51 -3.93 1.12 8.88
N VAL A 52 -2.64 0.86 8.70
CA VAL A 52 -1.64 0.90 9.78
C VAL A 52 -1.02 2.29 9.81
N THR A 53 -1.23 3.02 10.89
CA THR A 53 -0.82 4.43 11.02
C THR A 53 -0.26 4.74 12.40
N THR A 54 0.11 5.99 12.67
CA THR A 54 0.46 6.50 14.01
C THR A 54 -0.59 7.49 14.51
N ALA A 55 -0.56 7.83 15.81
CA ALA A 55 -1.48 8.79 16.41
C ALA A 55 -1.51 10.13 15.66
N ALA A 56 -0.36 10.58 15.16
CA ALA A 56 -0.24 11.84 14.41
C ALA A 56 -1.14 11.89 13.16
N ARG A 57 -1.41 10.77 12.50
CA ARG A 57 -2.22 10.70 11.26
C ARG A 57 -3.56 9.99 11.41
N ALA A 58 -3.87 9.47 12.61
CA ALA A 58 -5.12 8.75 12.86
C ALA A 58 -6.36 9.58 12.52
N ALA A 59 -6.35 10.89 12.81
CA ALA A 59 -7.45 11.79 12.48
C ALA A 59 -7.63 11.99 10.98
N LEU A 60 -6.53 12.03 10.19
CA LEU A 60 -6.59 12.12 8.74
C LEU A 60 -7.22 10.85 8.14
N VAL A 61 -6.77 9.66 8.60
CA VAL A 61 -7.30 8.36 8.18
C VAL A 61 -8.77 8.23 8.55
N GLY A 62 -9.16 8.62 9.76
CA GLY A 62 -10.53 8.52 10.29
C GLY A 62 -11.58 9.35 9.54
N ARG A 63 -11.16 10.25 8.62
CA ARG A 63 -12.09 10.97 7.73
C ARG A 63 -12.65 10.08 6.60
N GLN A 64 -11.99 8.97 6.28
CA GLN A 64 -12.32 8.12 5.15
C GLN A 64 -12.51 6.65 5.52
N VAL A 65 -11.97 6.22 6.66
CA VAL A 65 -11.93 4.82 7.09
C VAL A 65 -12.57 4.68 8.47
N ALA A 66 -13.38 3.65 8.66
CA ALA A 66 -14.01 3.37 9.95
C ALA A 66 -12.97 3.03 11.02
N ALA A 67 -13.21 3.41 12.27
CA ALA A 67 -12.26 3.21 13.38
C ALA A 67 -11.80 1.75 13.56
N ARG A 68 -12.68 0.78 13.29
CA ARG A 68 -12.37 -0.67 13.35
C ARG A 68 -11.35 -1.13 12.29
N ASP A 69 -11.13 -0.31 11.27
CA ASP A 69 -10.24 -0.59 10.14
C ASP A 69 -8.96 0.29 10.22
N ILE A 70 -8.68 0.84 11.39
CA ILE A 70 -7.48 1.64 11.68
C ILE A 70 -6.70 0.98 12.81
N LEU A 71 -5.44 0.64 12.54
CA LEU A 71 -4.49 0.19 13.54
C LEU A 71 -3.50 1.31 13.83
N VAL A 72 -3.52 1.83 15.06
CA VAL A 72 -2.60 2.90 15.49
C VAL A 72 -1.41 2.28 16.20
N LEU A 73 -0.23 2.41 15.62
CA LEU A 73 1.02 2.01 16.25
C LEU A 73 1.56 3.13 17.15
N SER A 74 2.29 2.74 18.21
CA SER A 74 3.14 3.68 18.92
C SER A 74 4.25 4.20 18.01
N ASP A 75 4.78 5.39 18.29
CA ASP A 75 5.91 5.94 17.53
C ASP A 75 7.14 5.02 17.63
N ALA A 76 7.35 4.39 18.80
CA ALA A 76 8.42 3.42 19.01
C ALA A 76 8.25 2.17 18.10
N ASP A 77 7.03 1.65 17.95
CA ASP A 77 6.78 0.51 17.07
C ASP A 77 6.88 0.89 15.59
N ALA A 78 6.40 2.06 15.21
CA ALA A 78 6.55 2.58 13.85
C ALA A 78 8.01 2.79 13.47
N ALA A 79 8.83 3.27 14.40
CA ALA A 79 10.28 3.48 14.21
C ALA A 79 11.08 2.18 14.03
N ARG A 80 10.49 1.01 14.33
CA ARG A 80 11.11 -0.31 14.09
C ARG A 80 11.13 -0.71 12.62
N GLY A 81 10.62 0.13 11.73
CA GLY A 81 10.66 -0.03 10.29
C GLY A 81 9.40 -0.65 9.67
N MET A 82 9.39 -0.69 8.34
CA MET A 82 8.25 -1.14 7.53
C MET A 82 7.81 -2.57 7.88
N GLY A 83 8.76 -3.47 8.15
CA GLY A 83 8.47 -4.86 8.51
C GLY A 83 7.59 -4.97 9.74
N ASN A 84 7.81 -4.12 10.75
CA ASN A 84 6.99 -4.11 11.96
C ASN A 84 5.55 -3.64 11.67
N SER A 85 5.37 -2.66 10.79
CA SER A 85 4.05 -2.20 10.37
C SER A 85 3.28 -3.28 9.60
N ILE A 86 3.96 -4.04 8.72
CA ILE A 86 3.36 -5.18 8.01
C ILE A 86 2.95 -6.26 9.01
N ALA A 87 3.87 -6.65 9.91
CA ALA A 87 3.62 -7.69 10.91
C ALA A 87 2.41 -7.36 11.80
N ALA A 88 2.32 -6.12 12.26
CA ALA A 88 1.19 -5.64 13.08
C ALA A 88 -0.14 -5.70 12.30
N GLY A 89 -0.15 -5.25 11.05
CA GLY A 89 -1.35 -5.29 10.21
C GLY A 89 -1.81 -6.71 9.89
N VAL A 90 -0.88 -7.61 9.61
CA VAL A 90 -1.16 -9.04 9.38
C VAL A 90 -1.71 -9.71 10.64
N ALA A 91 -1.13 -9.44 11.80
CA ALA A 91 -1.59 -9.97 13.08
C ALA A 91 -3.01 -9.49 13.42
N GLU A 92 -3.32 -8.21 13.18
CA GLU A 92 -4.64 -7.61 13.40
C GLU A 92 -5.72 -8.25 12.51
N ARG A 93 -5.34 -8.72 11.33
CA ARG A 93 -6.23 -9.39 10.36
C ARG A 93 -5.82 -10.85 10.13
N SER A 94 -5.53 -11.58 11.23
CA SER A 94 -5.04 -12.96 11.21
C SER A 94 -6.00 -13.97 10.54
N GLY A 95 -7.30 -13.67 10.51
CA GLY A 95 -8.32 -14.50 9.84
C GLY A 95 -8.55 -14.19 8.36
N ALA A 96 -7.75 -13.29 7.75
CA ALA A 96 -7.87 -12.98 6.33
C ALA A 96 -7.43 -14.15 5.45
N SER A 97 -7.99 -14.25 4.24
CA SER A 97 -7.57 -15.24 3.24
C SER A 97 -6.22 -14.90 2.58
N GLY A 98 -5.61 -13.78 2.97
CA GLY A 98 -4.35 -13.25 2.50
C GLY A 98 -4.30 -11.74 2.69
N TRP A 99 -3.18 -11.12 2.36
CA TRP A 99 -2.96 -9.69 2.56
C TRP A 99 -2.32 -9.04 1.33
N LEU A 100 -2.87 -7.90 0.88
CA LEU A 100 -2.23 -7.01 -0.09
C LEU A 100 -1.57 -5.86 0.67
N VAL A 101 -0.26 -5.79 0.64
CA VAL A 101 0.51 -4.71 1.25
C VAL A 101 0.65 -3.57 0.24
N LEU A 102 0.12 -2.40 0.58
CA LEU A 102 0.15 -1.19 -0.24
C LEU A 102 0.75 -0.04 0.57
N PRO A 103 1.86 0.58 0.14
CA PRO A 103 2.36 1.82 0.72
C PRO A 103 1.33 2.96 0.61
N GLY A 104 1.19 3.76 1.66
CA GLY A 104 0.22 4.86 1.71
C GLY A 104 0.55 6.05 0.80
N ASP A 105 1.75 6.10 0.28
CA ASP A 105 2.29 7.11 -0.62
C ASP A 105 2.19 6.76 -2.12
N MET A 106 1.30 5.82 -2.46
CA MET A 106 1.05 5.39 -3.84
C MET A 106 -0.35 5.82 -4.32
N PRO A 107 -0.58 7.12 -4.50
CA PRO A 107 -1.92 7.68 -4.69
C PRO A 107 -2.57 7.38 -6.04
N VAL A 108 -1.84 6.83 -6.99
CA VAL A 108 -2.31 6.59 -8.37
C VAL A 108 -2.41 5.12 -8.75
N VAL A 109 -2.16 4.20 -7.82
CA VAL A 109 -2.45 2.77 -8.04
C VAL A 109 -3.95 2.59 -8.20
N THR A 110 -4.37 1.98 -9.31
CA THR A 110 -5.79 1.81 -9.62
C THR A 110 -6.43 0.65 -8.86
N PRO A 111 -7.75 0.70 -8.58
CA PRO A 111 -8.49 -0.43 -8.03
C PRO A 111 -8.37 -1.69 -8.88
N ALA A 112 -8.32 -1.55 -10.22
CA ALA A 112 -8.18 -2.67 -11.16
C ALA A 112 -6.86 -3.43 -10.93
N SER A 113 -5.75 -2.72 -10.74
CA SER A 113 -4.44 -3.33 -10.45
C SER A 113 -4.43 -4.07 -9.12
N MET A 114 -5.05 -3.51 -8.08
CA MET A 114 -5.18 -4.18 -6.78
C MET A 114 -6.00 -5.47 -6.90
N LEU A 115 -7.10 -5.44 -7.66
CA LEU A 115 -7.96 -6.61 -7.89
C LEU A 115 -7.26 -7.67 -8.76
N ALA A 116 -6.43 -7.29 -9.73
CA ALA A 116 -5.64 -8.22 -10.52
C ALA A 116 -4.68 -9.00 -9.62
N VAL A 117 -3.93 -8.31 -8.76
CA VAL A 117 -3.03 -8.96 -7.77
C VAL A 117 -3.82 -9.86 -6.83
N ALA A 118 -4.98 -9.41 -6.31
CA ALA A 118 -5.84 -10.22 -5.44
C ALA A 118 -6.32 -11.52 -6.12
N THR A 119 -6.62 -11.45 -7.41
CA THR A 119 -7.06 -12.62 -8.19
C THR A 119 -5.90 -13.59 -8.42
N ALA A 120 -4.71 -13.10 -8.76
CA ALA A 120 -3.52 -13.94 -8.96
C ALA A 120 -3.08 -14.68 -7.67
N MET A 121 -3.40 -14.14 -6.49
CA MET A 121 -3.15 -14.81 -5.20
C MET A 121 -3.93 -16.14 -5.03
N GLU A 122 -4.92 -16.42 -5.85
CA GLU A 122 -5.60 -17.74 -5.86
C GLU A 122 -4.68 -18.86 -6.34
N GLN A 123 -3.60 -18.53 -7.05
CA GLN A 123 -2.67 -19.48 -7.66
C GLN A 123 -1.24 -19.39 -7.12
N PHE A 124 -0.86 -18.24 -6.58
CA PHE A 124 0.51 -17.99 -6.18
C PHE A 124 0.59 -17.47 -4.73
N PRO A 125 1.54 -17.98 -3.91
CA PRO A 125 1.67 -17.58 -2.52
C PRO A 125 2.16 -16.14 -2.35
N VAL A 126 2.95 -15.63 -3.31
CA VAL A 126 3.42 -14.26 -3.36
C VAL A 126 3.15 -13.68 -4.75
N VAL A 127 2.48 -12.54 -4.81
CA VAL A 127 2.17 -11.82 -6.06
C VAL A 127 2.56 -10.36 -5.90
N PHE A 128 3.18 -9.77 -6.91
CA PHE A 128 3.42 -8.33 -6.95
C PHE A 128 2.85 -7.74 -8.24
N ALA A 129 2.32 -6.53 -8.16
CA ALA A 129 1.97 -5.79 -9.37
C ALA A 129 3.23 -5.51 -10.19
N GLN A 130 3.14 -5.69 -11.51
CA GLN A 130 4.25 -5.45 -12.43
C GLN A 130 3.77 -4.60 -13.60
N HIS A 131 4.57 -3.64 -14.01
CA HIS A 131 4.32 -2.85 -15.19
C HIS A 131 5.55 -2.81 -16.10
N ARG A 132 5.41 -3.28 -17.34
CA ARG A 132 6.51 -3.40 -18.32
C ARG A 132 7.74 -4.11 -17.73
N GLY A 133 7.51 -5.23 -17.03
CA GLY A 133 8.55 -6.04 -16.40
C GLY A 133 9.15 -5.46 -15.12
N ARG A 134 8.73 -4.27 -14.67
CA ARG A 134 9.21 -3.64 -13.44
C ARG A 134 8.28 -3.96 -12.27
N ARG A 135 8.87 -4.39 -11.15
CA ARG A 135 8.13 -4.69 -9.91
C ARG A 135 7.58 -3.42 -9.27
N GLY A 136 6.32 -3.48 -8.84
CA GLY A 136 5.63 -2.41 -8.14
C GLY A 136 4.79 -2.93 -6.97
N HIS A 137 3.79 -2.16 -6.59
CA HIS A 137 2.84 -2.44 -5.53
C HIS A 137 1.39 -2.40 -6.07
N PRO A 138 0.44 -3.10 -5.38
CA PRO A 138 0.63 -3.82 -4.11
C PRO A 138 1.42 -5.12 -4.27
N VAL A 139 1.85 -5.65 -3.09
CA VAL A 139 2.37 -7.02 -3.00
C VAL A 139 1.38 -7.85 -2.19
N GLY A 140 0.92 -8.95 -2.78
CA GLY A 140 0.01 -9.91 -2.18
C GLY A 140 0.74 -11.09 -1.55
N PHE A 141 0.26 -11.54 -0.40
CA PHE A 141 0.75 -12.70 0.34
C PHE A 141 -0.42 -13.59 0.72
N SER A 142 -0.34 -14.89 0.42
CA SER A 142 -1.37 -15.86 0.83
C SER A 142 -1.37 -16.09 2.34
N ALA A 143 -2.49 -16.60 2.86
CA ALA A 143 -2.67 -16.85 4.29
C ALA A 143 -1.65 -17.85 4.87
N GLU A 144 -1.12 -18.76 4.05
CA GLU A 144 -0.10 -19.73 4.47
C GLU A 144 1.21 -19.08 4.95
N LEU A 145 1.48 -17.83 4.52
CA LEU A 145 2.67 -17.07 4.89
C LEU A 145 2.50 -16.28 6.21
N TYR A 146 1.39 -16.46 6.93
CA TYR A 146 1.12 -15.77 8.19
C TYR A 146 2.31 -15.81 9.16
N SER A 147 2.85 -16.99 9.42
CA SER A 147 3.94 -17.18 10.39
C SER A 147 5.23 -16.47 10.01
N GLU A 148 5.48 -16.26 8.72
CA GLU A 148 6.63 -15.48 8.22
C GLU A 148 6.38 -13.98 8.36
N LEU A 149 5.17 -13.55 7.99
CA LEU A 149 4.81 -12.12 7.96
C LEU A 149 4.73 -11.49 9.35
N VAL A 150 4.18 -12.20 10.35
CA VAL A 150 4.09 -11.68 11.73
C VAL A 150 5.43 -11.56 12.44
N ARG A 151 6.50 -12.14 11.88
CA ARG A 151 7.87 -12.05 12.39
C ARG A 151 8.70 -10.97 11.71
N LEU A 152 8.12 -10.24 10.76
CA LEU A 152 8.82 -9.17 10.07
C LEU A 152 9.21 -8.05 11.03
N SER A 153 10.38 -7.49 10.81
CA SER A 153 10.90 -6.33 11.53
C SER A 153 11.94 -5.61 10.66
N GLY A 154 12.25 -4.36 11.01
CA GLY A 154 13.24 -3.57 10.28
C GLY A 154 12.71 -3.01 8.96
N ASP A 155 13.59 -2.34 8.22
CA ASP A 155 13.23 -1.56 7.03
C ASP A 155 13.13 -2.39 5.74
N ASP A 156 13.64 -3.62 5.73
CA ASP A 156 13.57 -4.51 4.56
C ASP A 156 12.13 -4.90 4.19
N GLY A 157 11.16 -4.63 5.08
CA GLY A 157 9.78 -4.99 4.87
C GLY A 157 9.62 -6.50 4.59
N ALA A 158 8.85 -6.84 3.56
CA ALA A 158 8.62 -8.23 3.19
C ALA A 158 9.61 -8.78 2.15
N ARG A 159 10.70 -8.06 1.81
CA ARG A 159 11.68 -8.50 0.80
C ARG A 159 12.25 -9.89 1.08
N ARG A 160 12.50 -10.21 2.35
CA ARG A 160 13.03 -11.53 2.75
C ARG A 160 12.04 -12.67 2.47
N VAL A 161 10.75 -12.43 2.70
CA VAL A 161 9.69 -13.40 2.38
C VAL A 161 9.61 -13.57 0.87
N MET A 162 9.59 -12.48 0.10
CA MET A 162 9.58 -12.53 -1.37
C MET A 162 10.79 -13.26 -1.97
N ALA A 163 11.95 -13.23 -1.29
CA ALA A 163 13.16 -13.92 -1.76
C ALA A 163 13.12 -15.43 -1.47
N ARG A 164 12.30 -15.88 -0.51
CA ARG A 164 12.23 -17.31 -0.08
C ARG A 164 11.15 -18.09 -0.82
N TYR A 165 10.14 -17.43 -1.32
CA TYR A 165 8.99 -18.08 -1.96
C TYR A 165 8.91 -17.71 -3.43
N PRO A 166 8.42 -18.60 -4.30
CA PRO A 166 8.14 -18.26 -5.69
C PRO A 166 7.19 -17.07 -5.76
N ALA A 167 7.64 -15.99 -6.38
CA ALA A 167 6.87 -14.76 -6.50
C ALA A 167 6.44 -14.56 -7.95
N HIS A 168 5.14 -14.36 -8.17
CA HIS A 168 4.55 -14.08 -9.47
C HIS A 168 4.42 -12.57 -9.70
N GLY A 169 4.84 -12.10 -10.87
CA GLY A 169 4.60 -10.73 -11.34
C GLY A 169 3.31 -10.66 -12.14
N GLU A 170 2.29 -10.03 -11.58
CA GLU A 170 1.03 -9.78 -12.29
C GLU A 170 1.16 -8.53 -13.14
N GLU A 171 1.22 -8.71 -14.47
CA GLU A 171 1.41 -7.60 -15.41
C GLU A 171 0.13 -6.77 -15.53
N VAL A 172 0.22 -5.48 -15.25
CA VAL A 172 -0.89 -4.52 -15.31
C VAL A 172 -0.58 -3.35 -16.23
N ILE A 173 -1.61 -2.78 -16.87
CA ILE A 173 -1.48 -1.60 -17.74
C ILE A 173 -1.49 -0.29 -16.90
N ASP A 174 -1.01 -0.33 -15.70
CA ASP A 174 -1.06 0.77 -14.73
C ASP A 174 0.35 1.15 -14.29
N ALA A 175 0.89 2.22 -14.85
CA ALA A 175 2.18 2.77 -14.44
C ALA A 175 2.18 3.27 -12.98
N GLY A 176 0.99 3.52 -12.40
CA GLY A 176 0.82 3.94 -11.02
C GLY A 176 1.37 2.94 -10.00
N VAL A 177 1.43 1.65 -10.34
CA VAL A 177 2.02 0.62 -9.46
C VAL A 177 3.51 0.81 -9.18
N LEU A 178 4.18 1.67 -9.96
CA LEU A 178 5.59 2.03 -9.83
C LEU A 178 5.82 3.42 -9.23
N GLN A 179 4.76 4.15 -8.86
CA GLN A 179 4.83 5.57 -8.52
C GLN A 179 4.48 5.81 -7.06
N ASP A 180 5.50 5.90 -6.25
CA ASP A 180 5.44 6.41 -4.89
C ASP A 180 5.82 7.90 -4.85
N VAL A 181 5.37 8.60 -3.83
CA VAL A 181 5.73 9.99 -3.53
C VAL A 181 6.80 9.97 -2.44
N ASP A 182 8.07 10.00 -2.82
CA ASP A 182 9.19 10.00 -1.88
C ASP A 182 9.80 11.39 -1.68
N THR A 183 9.72 12.24 -2.71
CA THR A 183 10.30 13.59 -2.71
C THR A 183 9.27 14.65 -3.09
N ALA A 184 9.57 15.92 -2.80
CA ALA A 184 8.75 17.04 -3.26
C ALA A 184 8.71 17.13 -4.81
N ALA A 185 9.77 16.72 -5.49
CA ALA A 185 9.81 16.69 -6.95
C ALA A 185 8.82 15.65 -7.52
N ASP A 186 8.72 14.45 -6.91
CA ASP A 186 7.75 13.43 -7.33
C ASP A 186 6.32 13.97 -7.23
N LEU A 187 6.02 14.70 -6.15
CA LEU A 187 4.71 15.30 -5.94
C LEU A 187 4.39 16.39 -6.98
N VAL A 188 5.37 17.22 -7.33
CA VAL A 188 5.20 18.26 -8.37
C VAL A 188 4.93 17.61 -9.72
N GLU A 189 5.69 16.59 -10.10
CA GLU A 189 5.49 15.85 -11.33
C GLU A 189 4.11 15.19 -11.37
N LEU A 190 3.73 14.52 -10.28
CA LEU A 190 2.44 13.86 -10.18
C LEU A 190 1.27 14.86 -10.30
N ARG A 191 1.35 16.02 -9.63
CA ARG A 191 0.36 17.10 -9.74
C ARG A 191 0.22 17.61 -11.18
N ALA A 192 1.35 17.81 -11.87
CA ALA A 192 1.36 18.24 -13.26
C ALA A 192 0.70 17.23 -14.21
N ARG A 193 0.90 15.93 -13.97
CA ARG A 193 0.25 14.85 -14.75
C ARG A 193 -1.25 14.80 -14.50
N LEU A 194 -1.69 14.85 -13.26
CA LEU A 194 -3.13 14.83 -12.92
C LEU A 194 -3.89 16.05 -13.40
N SER A 195 -3.20 17.17 -13.62
CA SER A 195 -3.79 18.38 -14.19
C SER A 195 -3.94 18.33 -15.74
N ARG A 196 -3.44 17.28 -16.40
CA ARG A 196 -3.50 17.09 -17.87
C ARG A 196 -4.18 15.75 -18.19
N PRO A 197 -5.51 15.63 -18.06
CA PRO A 197 -6.23 14.35 -18.15
C PRO A 197 -6.12 13.67 -19.54
N ASP A 198 -5.79 14.38 -20.61
CA ASP A 198 -5.82 13.85 -21.99
C ASP A 198 -4.64 12.96 -22.39
N LYS A 199 -3.66 12.70 -21.49
CA LYS A 199 -2.49 11.85 -21.81
C LYS A 199 -2.45 10.51 -21.06
N LEU A 200 -3.43 10.20 -20.22
CA LEU A 200 -3.46 8.94 -19.43
C LEU A 200 -3.94 7.72 -20.24
N ALA A 201 -4.41 7.91 -21.47
CA ALA A 201 -4.95 6.82 -22.32
C ALA A 201 -3.99 6.34 -23.42
N ALA A 202 -2.76 6.84 -23.52
CA ALA A 202 -1.89 6.61 -24.68
C ALA A 202 -0.48 6.03 -24.38
N ASP A 203 -0.16 5.68 -23.14
CA ASP A 203 1.11 5.03 -22.76
C ASP A 203 0.83 3.69 -22.03
#